data_7081ae0b403fab7cd10b49231f484d55
#
_entry.id   7081ae0b403fab7cd10b49231f484d55
#
_cell.length_a   1.000
_cell.length_b   1.000
_cell.length_c   1.000
_cell.angle_alpha   90.00
_cell.angle_beta   90.00
_cell.angle_gamma   90.00
#
_symmetry.space_group_name_H-M   'P 1'
#
loop_
_entity.id
_entity.type
_entity.pdbx_description
1 polymer ?
#
loop_
_entity_poly.entity_id
_entity_poly.type
_entity_poly.pdbx_seq_one_letter_code
_entity_poly.pdbx_strand_id
1 'polypeptide(L)'
;ALYADVVLPAAAWYEMHDLSTTDLHTFIHPFNPAIDPPWETKTNWDQFSIIAEKFSQLAAAHLGERKDLVATPLMHDSPGEMGQPTVKDWRRGEAPPVPGQTMPNLAIVTRKYPDLYNMMRALGPLAQTKGVGAKGVVWDASAEYETLKRTLGTVSAPGVSQGMPDLRAGRQVAEAILTLAPETSGAVAVKSW
;
A
#
# COMPACT_ATOMS: atom_id res chain seq x y z
N ALA A 1 9.04 24.84 -5.13
CA ALA A 1 7.99 25.52 -4.35
C ALA A 1 7.54 26.87 -4.95
N LEU A 2 8.36 27.53 -5.80
CA LEU A 2 8.03 28.86 -6.37
C LEU A 2 6.75 28.89 -7.23
N TYR A 3 6.31 27.75 -7.73
CA TYR A 3 5.11 27.63 -8.57
C TYR A 3 3.97 26.87 -7.90
N ALA A 4 4.11 26.54 -6.61
CA ALA A 4 3.08 25.83 -5.86
C ALA A 4 2.10 26.81 -5.22
N ASP A 5 0.79 26.60 -5.42
CA ASP A 5 -0.25 27.35 -4.75
C ASP A 5 -0.43 26.92 -3.28
N VAL A 6 -0.12 25.66 -2.99
CA VAL A 6 -0.19 25.09 -1.64
C VAL A 6 1.09 24.31 -1.36
N VAL A 7 1.69 24.55 -0.20
CA VAL A 7 2.88 23.85 0.27
C VAL A 7 2.54 23.14 1.58
N LEU A 8 2.74 21.81 1.60
CA LEU A 8 2.55 20.98 2.78
C LEU A 8 3.93 20.64 3.36
N PRO A 9 4.29 21.18 4.56
CA PRO A 9 5.59 20.89 5.16
C PRO A 9 5.65 19.44 5.63
N ALA A 10 6.64 18.68 5.14
CA ALA A 10 6.85 17.29 5.50
C ALA A 10 7.88 17.14 6.62
N ALA A 11 7.63 16.19 7.53
CA ALA A 11 8.55 15.84 8.59
C ALA A 11 9.86 15.25 8.03
N ALA A 12 10.98 15.60 8.62
CA ALA A 12 12.28 15.00 8.33
C ALA A 12 12.44 13.66 9.08
N TRP A 13 13.47 12.89 8.73
CA TRP A 13 13.70 11.56 9.31
C TRP A 13 13.83 11.53 10.83
N TYR A 14 14.35 12.59 11.44
CA TYR A 14 14.46 12.70 12.90
C TYR A 14 13.14 13.03 13.60
N GLU A 15 12.09 13.30 12.84
CA GLU A 15 10.79 13.79 13.30
C GLU A 15 9.67 12.77 13.09
N MET A 16 9.98 11.57 12.54
CA MET A 16 8.97 10.56 12.22
C MET A 16 9.41 9.14 12.53
N HIS A 17 8.46 8.23 12.62
CA HIS A 17 8.71 6.81 12.60
C HIS A 17 8.90 6.36 11.15
N ASP A 18 9.94 5.57 10.89
CA ASP A 18 10.21 4.99 9.58
C ASP A 18 11.01 3.69 9.72
N LEU A 19 11.30 3.06 8.61
CA LEU A 19 12.09 1.84 8.51
C LEU A 19 13.19 2.01 7.47
N SER A 20 14.36 1.46 7.73
CA SER A 20 15.43 1.37 6.75
C SER A 20 15.82 -0.07 6.51
N THR A 21 15.94 -0.41 5.23
CA THR A 21 16.57 -1.65 4.77
C THR A 21 17.70 -1.28 3.85
N THR A 22 18.78 -2.05 3.86
CA THR A 22 19.88 -1.88 2.90
C THR A 22 20.10 -3.17 2.13
N ASP A 23 20.63 -3.07 0.92
CA ASP A 23 20.92 -4.24 0.08
C ASP A 23 22.13 -5.06 0.56
N LEU A 24 22.86 -4.56 1.56
CA LEU A 24 24.10 -5.15 2.05
C LEU A 24 23.92 -6.09 3.24
N HIS A 25 22.73 -6.13 3.84
CA HIS A 25 22.43 -7.01 4.97
C HIS A 25 20.92 -7.31 5.06
N THR A 26 20.57 -8.31 5.86
CA THR A 26 19.20 -8.80 6.05
C THR A 26 18.44 -8.11 7.20
N PHE A 27 19.01 -7.08 7.81
CA PHE A 27 18.40 -6.41 8.95
C PHE A 27 17.46 -5.29 8.52
N ILE A 28 16.34 -5.14 9.25
CA ILE A 28 15.46 -3.99 9.22
C ILE A 28 15.76 -3.11 10.42
N HIS A 29 15.98 -1.83 10.19
CA HIS A 29 16.23 -0.85 11.24
C HIS A 29 15.00 0.07 11.40
N PRO A 30 14.28 -0.02 12.53
CA PRO A 30 13.26 0.97 12.83
C PRO A 30 13.87 2.29 13.27
N PHE A 31 13.36 3.39 12.74
CA PHE A 31 13.63 4.73 13.23
C PHE A 31 12.52 5.18 14.16
N ASN A 32 12.90 5.75 15.29
CA ASN A 32 12.00 6.48 16.16
C ASN A 32 12.31 7.97 16.06
N PRO A 33 11.32 8.85 16.16
CA PRO A 33 11.58 10.28 16.17
C PRO A 33 12.47 10.65 17.36
N ALA A 34 13.47 11.48 17.10
CA ALA A 34 14.35 12.04 18.12
C ALA A 34 13.81 13.38 18.63
N ILE A 35 13.02 14.06 17.82
CA ILE A 35 12.36 15.34 18.12
C ILE A 35 10.95 15.33 17.56
N ASP A 36 10.08 16.13 18.13
CA ASP A 36 8.74 16.35 17.58
C ASP A 36 8.82 17.18 16.30
N PRO A 37 7.94 16.94 15.32
CA PRO A 37 7.86 17.75 14.13
C PRO A 37 7.58 19.23 14.48
N PRO A 38 8.40 20.19 13.99
CA PRO A 38 8.20 21.59 14.29
C PRO A 38 6.99 22.18 13.54
N TRP A 39 6.32 23.15 14.15
CA TRP A 39 5.20 23.90 13.57
C TRP A 39 4.05 23.01 13.08
N GLU A 40 3.62 23.23 11.83
CA GLU A 40 2.57 22.45 11.16
C GLU A 40 3.10 21.26 10.36
N THR A 41 4.39 20.96 10.47
CA THR A 41 5.05 19.85 9.81
C THR A 41 4.38 18.53 10.23
N LYS A 42 4.11 17.69 9.25
CA LYS A 42 3.45 16.39 9.47
C LYS A 42 4.19 15.29 8.71
N THR A 43 4.10 14.08 9.23
CA THR A 43 4.60 12.90 8.50
C THR A 43 3.81 12.72 7.20
N ASN A 44 4.39 12.04 6.22
CA ASN A 44 3.68 11.72 4.97
C ASN A 44 2.39 10.94 5.25
N TRP A 45 2.43 10.02 6.20
CA TRP A 45 1.24 9.26 6.61
C TRP A 45 0.13 10.17 7.11
N ASP A 46 0.44 11.09 7.99
CA ASP A 46 -0.55 12.02 8.57
C ASP A 46 -1.09 12.98 7.51
N GLN A 47 -0.25 13.48 6.63
CA GLN A 47 -0.68 14.35 5.52
C GLN A 47 -1.69 13.63 4.62
N PHE A 48 -1.35 12.43 4.15
CA PHE A 48 -2.25 11.66 3.29
C PHE A 48 -3.50 11.19 4.04
N SER A 49 -3.42 10.89 5.33
CA SER A 49 -4.59 10.57 6.16
C SER A 49 -5.58 11.73 6.23
N ILE A 50 -5.09 12.94 6.50
CA ILE A 50 -5.93 14.15 6.57
C ILE A 50 -6.58 14.44 5.20
N ILE A 51 -5.80 14.33 4.12
CA ILE A 51 -6.31 14.51 2.75
C ILE A 51 -7.38 13.47 2.43
N ALA A 52 -7.12 12.19 2.73
CA ALA A 52 -8.07 11.10 2.47
C ALA A 52 -9.37 11.25 3.28
N GLU A 53 -9.25 11.66 4.55
CA GLU A 53 -10.41 11.93 5.39
C GLU A 53 -11.27 13.06 4.84
N LYS A 54 -10.65 14.20 4.51
CA LYS A 54 -11.35 15.34 3.94
C LYS A 54 -11.96 15.02 2.58
N PHE A 55 -11.23 14.30 1.74
CA PHE A 55 -11.73 13.82 0.46
C PHE A 55 -12.96 12.92 0.64
N SER A 56 -12.91 11.96 1.56
CA SER A 56 -14.03 11.03 1.82
C SER A 56 -15.30 11.79 2.28
N GLN A 57 -15.14 12.82 3.14
CA GLN A 57 -16.24 13.68 3.56
C GLN A 57 -16.88 14.42 2.39
N LEU A 58 -16.07 15.03 1.51
CA LEU A 58 -16.54 15.74 0.34
C LEU A 58 -17.12 14.76 -0.70
N ALA A 59 -16.51 13.61 -0.86
CA ALA A 59 -16.97 12.58 -1.79
C ALA A 59 -18.35 12.04 -1.42
N ALA A 60 -18.69 11.98 -0.16
CA ALA A 60 -20.03 11.58 0.29
C ALA A 60 -21.13 12.53 -0.26
N ALA A 61 -20.82 13.82 -0.37
CA ALA A 61 -21.76 14.82 -0.86
C ALA A 61 -21.73 14.97 -2.40
N HIS A 62 -20.58 14.75 -3.03
CA HIS A 62 -20.40 15.17 -4.44
C HIS A 62 -20.09 14.02 -5.41
N LEU A 63 -19.53 12.92 -4.97
CA LEU A 63 -19.14 11.81 -5.85
C LEU A 63 -19.95 10.53 -5.61
N GLY A 64 -20.10 10.12 -4.36
CA GLY A 64 -20.78 8.87 -4.00
C GLY A 64 -20.08 7.63 -4.56
N GLU A 65 -20.90 6.69 -5.04
CA GLU A 65 -20.45 5.47 -5.71
C GLU A 65 -20.47 5.67 -7.22
N ARG A 66 -19.40 5.25 -7.90
CA ARG A 66 -19.30 5.33 -9.37
C ARG A 66 -18.80 4.01 -9.95
N LYS A 67 -19.19 3.74 -11.17
CA LYS A 67 -18.68 2.63 -11.97
C LYS A 67 -17.67 3.19 -12.98
N ASP A 68 -16.42 2.76 -12.85
CA ASP A 68 -15.34 3.18 -13.74
C ASP A 68 -14.87 1.99 -14.58
N LEU A 69 -14.56 2.27 -15.85
CA LEU A 69 -13.88 1.32 -16.72
C LEU A 69 -12.38 1.42 -16.46
N VAL A 70 -11.77 0.32 -16.05
CA VAL A 70 -10.35 0.25 -15.74
C VAL A 70 -9.67 -0.74 -16.69
N ALA A 71 -8.57 -0.31 -17.30
CA ALA A 71 -7.66 -1.19 -18.01
C ALA A 71 -6.62 -1.73 -17.02
N THR A 72 -6.56 -3.04 -16.86
CA THR A 72 -5.51 -3.67 -16.05
C THR A 72 -4.20 -3.67 -16.83
N PRO A 73 -3.03 -3.46 -16.17
CA PRO A 73 -1.73 -3.59 -16.82
C PRO A 73 -1.54 -4.97 -17.44
N LEU A 74 -0.77 -5.02 -18.50
CA LEU A 74 -0.32 -6.29 -19.07
C LEU A 74 0.73 -6.91 -18.15
N MET A 75 0.86 -8.24 -18.15
CA MET A 75 1.84 -8.92 -17.30
C MET A 75 3.31 -8.57 -17.65
N HIS A 76 3.54 -8.04 -18.85
CA HIS A 76 4.86 -7.65 -19.35
C HIS A 76 5.05 -6.12 -19.45
N ASP A 77 4.30 -5.35 -18.66
CA ASP A 77 4.39 -3.88 -18.65
C ASP A 77 5.51 -3.33 -17.75
N SER A 78 6.45 -4.17 -17.31
CA SER A 78 7.64 -3.67 -16.63
C SER A 78 8.52 -2.90 -17.62
N PRO A 79 9.26 -1.86 -17.17
CA PRO A 79 10.17 -1.12 -18.05
C PRO A 79 11.19 -2.00 -18.77
N GLY A 80 11.65 -3.09 -18.12
CA GLY A 80 12.56 -4.05 -18.71
C GLY A 80 11.93 -4.87 -19.84
N GLU A 81 10.65 -5.24 -19.69
CA GLU A 81 9.90 -6.00 -20.70
C GLU A 81 9.45 -5.13 -21.86
N MET A 82 9.01 -3.91 -21.62
CA MET A 82 8.64 -2.96 -22.66
C MET A 82 9.84 -2.54 -23.54
N GLY A 83 11.05 -2.54 -22.98
CA GLY A 83 12.28 -2.28 -23.71
C GLY A 83 12.79 -3.45 -24.54
N GLN A 84 12.16 -4.61 -24.48
CA GLN A 84 12.62 -5.79 -25.20
C GLN A 84 12.02 -5.90 -26.60
N PRO A 85 12.83 -6.23 -27.62
CA PRO A 85 12.35 -6.37 -29.01
C PRO A 85 11.40 -7.57 -29.21
N THR A 86 11.27 -8.43 -28.20
CA THR A 86 10.41 -9.62 -28.22
C THR A 86 8.98 -9.36 -27.78
N VAL A 87 8.65 -8.18 -27.26
CA VAL A 87 7.27 -7.82 -26.91
C VAL A 87 6.45 -7.70 -28.18
N LYS A 88 5.50 -8.63 -28.35
CA LYS A 88 4.64 -8.72 -29.52
C LYS A 88 3.43 -7.81 -29.37
N ASP A 89 3.16 -7.00 -30.38
CA ASP A 89 2.01 -6.10 -30.41
C ASP A 89 0.80 -6.79 -31.05
N TRP A 90 -0.21 -7.09 -30.24
CA TRP A 90 -1.47 -7.67 -30.73
C TRP A 90 -2.19 -6.78 -31.75
N ARG A 91 -2.03 -5.46 -31.68
CA ARG A 91 -2.63 -4.51 -32.64
C ARG A 91 -2.03 -4.63 -34.03
N ARG A 92 -0.80 -5.11 -34.11
CA ARG A 92 -0.09 -5.40 -35.39
C ARG A 92 -0.27 -6.82 -35.87
N GLY A 93 -1.04 -7.61 -35.13
CA GLY A 93 -1.21 -9.03 -35.47
C GLY A 93 0.00 -9.91 -35.14
N GLU A 94 0.95 -9.41 -34.37
CA GLU A 94 2.16 -10.14 -33.97
C GLU A 94 1.88 -11.20 -32.88
N ALA A 95 0.76 -11.06 -32.19
CA ALA A 95 0.25 -12.02 -31.18
C ALA A 95 -1.28 -12.05 -31.21
N PRO A 96 -1.91 -13.19 -30.85
CA PRO A 96 -3.35 -13.24 -30.68
C PRO A 96 -3.79 -12.32 -29.52
N PRO A 97 -4.94 -11.63 -29.61
CA PRO A 97 -5.46 -10.77 -28.57
C PRO A 97 -6.01 -11.61 -27.39
N VAL A 98 -5.22 -11.72 -26.33
CA VAL A 98 -5.60 -12.43 -25.09
C VAL A 98 -5.68 -11.40 -23.96
N PRO A 99 -6.88 -11.11 -23.41
CA PRO A 99 -7.07 -10.15 -22.32
C PRO A 99 -6.19 -10.46 -21.11
N GLY A 100 -5.47 -9.46 -20.60
CA GLY A 100 -4.57 -9.57 -19.45
C GLY A 100 -3.22 -10.24 -19.76
N GLN A 101 -2.98 -10.67 -21.00
CA GLN A 101 -1.71 -11.26 -21.43
C GLN A 101 -1.08 -10.46 -22.58
N THR A 102 -1.72 -10.42 -23.74
CA THR A 102 -1.20 -9.72 -24.92
C THR A 102 -1.95 -8.42 -25.21
N MET A 103 -3.12 -8.24 -24.64
CA MET A 103 -3.90 -7.01 -24.67
C MET A 103 -4.41 -6.64 -23.27
N PRO A 104 -4.64 -5.35 -22.97
CA PRO A 104 -5.24 -4.92 -21.71
C PRO A 104 -6.57 -5.61 -21.44
N ASN A 105 -6.78 -6.03 -20.20
CA ASN A 105 -8.08 -6.50 -19.76
C ASN A 105 -8.89 -5.31 -19.25
N LEU A 106 -10.10 -5.16 -19.77
CA LEU A 106 -11.03 -4.11 -19.33
C LEU A 106 -11.98 -4.66 -18.29
N ALA A 107 -12.03 -4.03 -17.14
CA ALA A 107 -12.95 -4.38 -16.06
C ALA A 107 -13.75 -3.16 -15.62
N ILE A 108 -15.06 -3.36 -15.36
CA ILE A 108 -15.85 -2.35 -14.68
C ILE A 108 -15.68 -2.55 -13.18
N VAL A 109 -15.15 -1.53 -12.50
CA VAL A 109 -14.98 -1.53 -11.05
C VAL A 109 -15.92 -0.54 -10.40
N THR A 110 -16.54 -0.94 -9.31
CA THR A 110 -17.34 -0.04 -8.49
C THR A 110 -16.42 0.65 -7.48
N ARG A 111 -16.37 1.97 -7.53
CA ARG A 111 -15.58 2.82 -6.64
C ARG A 111 -16.52 3.54 -5.68
N LYS A 112 -16.30 3.29 -4.39
CA LYS A 112 -16.98 3.97 -3.28
C LYS A 112 -16.06 5.06 -2.75
N TYR A 113 -16.08 6.21 -3.39
CA TYR A 113 -15.20 7.32 -3.03
C TYR A 113 -15.33 7.79 -1.56
N PRO A 114 -16.53 7.75 -0.93
CA PRO A 114 -16.65 8.06 0.49
C PRO A 114 -15.85 7.13 1.43
N ASP A 115 -15.53 5.91 0.98
CA ASP A 115 -14.82 4.91 1.80
C ASP A 115 -13.29 5.04 1.71
N LEU A 116 -12.76 5.98 0.91
CA LEU A 116 -11.33 6.09 0.63
C LEU A 116 -10.47 6.17 1.90
N TYR A 117 -10.88 6.97 2.88
CA TYR A 117 -10.16 7.09 4.15
C TYR A 117 -10.08 5.77 4.92
N ASN A 118 -11.20 5.05 5.00
CA ASN A 118 -11.23 3.74 5.67
C ASN A 118 -10.41 2.71 4.91
N MET A 119 -10.40 2.76 3.58
CA MET A 119 -9.57 1.87 2.75
C MET A 119 -8.09 2.18 2.88
N MET A 120 -7.71 3.46 2.99
CA MET A 120 -6.31 3.86 3.13
C MET A 120 -5.72 3.37 4.45
N ARG A 121 -6.45 3.49 5.55
CA ARG A 121 -5.96 3.10 6.88
C ARG A 121 -6.13 1.62 7.20
N ALA A 122 -6.84 0.85 6.39
CA ALA A 122 -7.06 -0.56 6.60
C ALA A 122 -5.91 -1.40 6.03
N LEU A 123 -5.36 -2.31 6.83
CA LEU A 123 -4.52 -3.36 6.29
C LEU A 123 -5.40 -4.38 5.57
N GLY A 124 -5.30 -4.42 4.23
CA GLY A 124 -6.12 -5.30 3.41
C GLY A 124 -5.95 -6.79 3.72
N PRO A 125 -6.88 -7.65 3.31
CA PRO A 125 -6.93 -9.05 3.70
C PRO A 125 -5.92 -9.94 2.97
N LEU A 126 -5.14 -9.40 2.02
CA LEU A 126 -4.21 -10.22 1.21
C LEU A 126 -3.13 -10.87 2.06
N ALA A 127 -2.60 -10.19 3.07
CA ALA A 127 -1.62 -10.76 3.99
C ALA A 127 -2.17 -11.99 4.72
N GLN A 128 -3.47 -11.98 5.06
CA GLN A 128 -4.15 -13.10 5.71
C GLN A 128 -4.49 -14.23 4.75
N THR A 129 -4.94 -13.90 3.52
CA THR A 129 -5.52 -14.90 2.61
C THR A 129 -4.54 -15.47 1.61
N LYS A 130 -3.52 -14.71 1.24
CA LYS A 130 -2.49 -15.10 0.26
C LYS A 130 -1.09 -15.15 0.86
N GLY A 131 -0.95 -14.74 2.12
CA GLY A 131 0.36 -14.57 2.75
C GLY A 131 1.08 -13.30 2.31
N VAL A 132 2.31 -13.17 2.76
CA VAL A 132 3.21 -12.08 2.41
C VAL A 132 4.33 -12.64 1.54
N GLY A 133 4.70 -11.94 0.48
CA GLY A 133 5.71 -12.40 -0.46
C GLY A 133 6.82 -11.37 -0.69
N ALA A 134 8.06 -11.85 -0.71
CA ALA A 134 9.21 -11.08 -1.14
C ALA A 134 10.24 -11.99 -1.80
N LYS A 135 10.92 -11.49 -2.82
CA LYS A 135 12.04 -12.19 -3.50
C LYS A 135 11.71 -13.64 -3.91
N GLY A 136 10.47 -13.89 -4.36
CA GLY A 136 10.04 -15.22 -4.80
C GLY A 136 9.61 -16.19 -3.68
N VAL A 137 9.65 -15.77 -2.43
CA VAL A 137 9.19 -16.54 -1.28
C VAL A 137 7.87 -15.98 -0.78
N VAL A 138 6.90 -16.84 -0.52
CA VAL A 138 5.61 -16.49 0.10
C VAL A 138 5.47 -17.29 1.39
N TRP A 139 5.03 -16.64 2.46
CA TRP A 139 4.78 -17.28 3.75
C TRP A 139 3.39 -16.92 4.27
N ASP A 140 2.83 -17.81 5.05
CA ASP A 140 1.57 -17.59 5.75
C ASP A 140 1.77 -16.57 6.88
N ALA A 141 1.03 -15.47 6.83
CA ALA A 141 1.06 -14.40 7.81
C ALA A 141 -0.30 -14.24 8.52
N SER A 142 -1.14 -15.26 8.52
CA SER A 142 -2.48 -15.19 9.10
C SER A 142 -2.46 -14.97 10.61
N ALA A 143 -1.51 -15.58 11.32
CA ALA A 143 -1.34 -15.41 12.78
C ALA A 143 -0.88 -13.99 13.14
N GLU A 144 0.05 -13.45 12.38
CA GLU A 144 0.53 -12.06 12.49
C GLU A 144 -0.58 -11.07 12.19
N TYR A 145 -1.38 -11.32 11.15
CA TYR A 145 -2.54 -10.50 10.81
C TYR A 145 -3.57 -10.45 11.96
N GLU A 146 -3.90 -11.58 12.56
CA GLU A 146 -4.78 -11.64 13.74
C GLU A 146 -4.16 -10.95 14.96
N THR A 147 -2.85 -11.01 15.10
CA THR A 147 -2.15 -10.26 16.14
C THR A 147 -2.29 -8.76 15.93
N LEU A 148 -2.10 -8.27 14.69
CA LEU A 148 -2.31 -6.86 14.37
C LEU A 148 -3.74 -6.40 14.63
N LYS A 149 -4.76 -7.20 14.33
CA LYS A 149 -6.16 -6.89 14.70
C LYS A 149 -6.35 -6.69 16.20
N ARG A 150 -5.69 -7.51 17.01
CA ARG A 150 -5.80 -7.43 18.49
C ARG A 150 -5.04 -6.22 19.05
N THR A 151 -3.86 -5.92 18.50
CA THR A 151 -2.99 -4.87 19.04
C THR A 151 -3.34 -3.47 18.54
N LEU A 152 -3.71 -3.35 17.27
CA LEU A 152 -4.04 -2.07 16.65
C LEU A 152 -5.54 -1.74 16.68
N GLY A 153 -6.37 -2.73 16.96
CA GLY A 153 -7.81 -2.64 16.77
C GLY A 153 -8.21 -2.79 15.30
N THR A 154 -9.50 -2.63 15.03
CA THR A 154 -10.06 -2.83 13.69
C THR A 154 -10.88 -1.65 13.24
N VAL A 155 -10.97 -1.45 11.92
CA VAL A 155 -11.86 -0.46 11.31
C VAL A 155 -13.30 -0.79 11.67
N SER A 156 -13.99 0.11 12.36
CA SER A 156 -15.38 -0.06 12.80
C SER A 156 -16.41 0.42 11.78
N ALA A 157 -16.02 1.32 10.87
CA ALA A 157 -16.92 1.86 9.87
C ALA A 157 -17.44 0.77 8.92
N PRO A 158 -18.75 0.75 8.62
CA PRO A 158 -19.30 -0.17 7.63
C PRO A 158 -18.63 -0.01 6.25
N GLY A 159 -18.39 -1.10 5.55
CA GLY A 159 -17.80 -1.10 4.21
C GLY A 159 -16.78 -2.23 4.03
N VAL A 160 -16.02 -2.15 2.94
CA VAL A 160 -15.07 -3.19 2.55
C VAL A 160 -13.91 -3.36 3.54
N SER A 161 -13.61 -2.33 4.31
CA SER A 161 -12.51 -2.30 5.29
C SER A 161 -12.93 -2.72 6.71
N GLN A 162 -14.22 -2.95 6.94
CA GLN A 162 -14.72 -3.29 8.26
C GLN A 162 -14.07 -4.56 8.81
N GLY A 163 -13.61 -4.50 10.05
CA GLY A 163 -12.94 -5.63 10.72
C GLY A 163 -11.49 -5.87 10.34
N MET A 164 -10.92 -5.09 9.42
CA MET A 164 -9.50 -5.13 9.08
C MET A 164 -8.67 -4.36 10.11
N PRO A 165 -7.37 -4.70 10.33
CA PRO A 165 -6.48 -3.92 11.21
C PRO A 165 -6.47 -2.44 10.83
N ASP A 166 -6.53 -1.56 11.83
CA ASP A 166 -6.69 -0.12 11.68
C ASP A 166 -5.37 0.61 11.93
N LEU A 167 -4.77 1.13 10.86
CA LEU A 167 -3.48 1.84 10.86
C LEU A 167 -3.71 3.35 10.89
N ARG A 168 -3.71 3.94 12.08
CA ARG A 168 -4.03 5.37 12.27
C ARG A 168 -2.82 6.30 12.33
N ALA A 169 -1.63 5.75 12.54
CA ALA A 169 -0.41 6.53 12.69
C ALA A 169 0.77 5.86 12.01
N GLY A 170 1.76 6.63 11.59
CA GLY A 170 2.98 6.12 10.95
C GLY A 170 3.70 5.06 11.78
N ARG A 171 3.72 5.19 13.12
CA ARG A 171 4.24 4.16 14.02
C ARG A 171 3.54 2.81 13.84
N GLN A 172 2.21 2.80 13.74
CA GLN A 172 1.43 1.56 13.55
C GLN A 172 1.69 0.93 12.19
N VAL A 173 1.94 1.74 11.17
CA VAL A 173 2.37 1.26 9.85
C VAL A 173 3.73 0.56 9.94
N ALA A 174 4.70 1.18 10.63
CA ALA A 174 6.01 0.58 10.86
C ALA A 174 5.90 -0.74 11.65
N GLU A 175 5.09 -0.77 12.71
CA GLU A 175 4.79 -1.99 13.48
C GLU A 175 4.17 -3.09 12.62
N ALA A 176 3.23 -2.74 11.74
CA ALA A 176 2.60 -3.71 10.82
C ALA A 176 3.61 -4.26 9.81
N ILE A 177 4.47 -3.41 9.24
CA ILE A 177 5.53 -3.87 8.33
C ILE A 177 6.50 -4.81 9.05
N LEU A 178 6.97 -4.45 10.24
CA LEU A 178 7.86 -5.30 11.04
C LEU A 178 7.20 -6.64 11.41
N THR A 179 5.91 -6.63 11.77
CA THR A 179 5.18 -7.85 12.12
C THR A 179 5.03 -8.80 10.92
N LEU A 180 4.89 -8.25 9.71
CA LEU A 180 4.68 -9.03 8.49
C LEU A 180 5.97 -9.30 7.71
N ALA A 181 7.09 -8.67 8.05
CA ALA A 181 8.34 -8.81 7.31
C ALA A 181 8.97 -10.19 7.48
N PRO A 182 9.57 -10.78 6.44
CA PRO A 182 10.25 -12.06 6.53
C PRO A 182 11.45 -12.01 7.49
N GLU A 183 12.12 -10.88 7.56
CA GLU A 183 13.30 -10.66 8.41
C GLU A 183 12.97 -10.77 9.91
N THR A 184 11.72 -10.52 10.28
CA THR A 184 11.23 -10.62 11.67
C THR A 184 10.40 -11.86 11.92
N SER A 185 9.99 -12.59 10.89
CA SER A 185 9.30 -13.87 11.00
C SER A 185 10.31 -14.99 11.29
N GLY A 186 10.36 -15.47 12.53
CA GLY A 186 11.37 -16.44 13.00
C GLY A 186 11.49 -17.69 12.11
N ALA A 187 10.39 -18.23 11.61
CA ALA A 187 10.40 -19.42 10.75
C ALA A 187 10.97 -19.12 9.35
N VAL A 188 10.74 -17.93 8.80
CA VAL A 188 11.21 -17.52 7.49
C VAL A 188 12.64 -17.00 7.57
N ALA A 189 12.97 -16.23 8.59
CA ALA A 189 14.32 -15.73 8.82
C ALA A 189 15.33 -16.87 8.96
N VAL A 190 15.00 -17.94 9.68
CA VAL A 190 15.87 -19.13 9.81
C VAL A 190 16.05 -19.86 8.49
N LYS A 191 15.08 -19.85 7.58
CA LYS A 191 15.20 -20.50 6.25
C LYS A 191 16.00 -19.68 5.24
N SER A 192 16.15 -18.38 5.49
CA SER A 192 16.89 -17.49 4.58
C SER A 192 18.37 -17.36 4.91
N TRP A 193 18.83 -18.03 5.99
CA TRP A 193 20.22 -18.22 6.39
C TRP A 193 20.69 -19.63 6.03
#